data_61d19893968532d04ec3a5012d453a05
#
_entry.id   61d19893968532d04ec3a5012d453a05
#
_cell.length_a   1.000
_cell.length_b   1.000
_cell.length_c   1.000
_cell.angle_alpha   90.00
_cell.angle_beta   90.00
_cell.angle_gamma   90.00
#
_symmetry.space_group_name_H-M   'P 1'
#
loop_
_entity.id
_entity.type
_entity.pdbx_description
1 polymer ?
#
loop_
_entity_poly.entity_id
_entity_poly.type
_entity_poly.pdbx_seq_one_letter_code
_entity_poly.pdbx_strand_id
1 'polypeptide(L)'
;VCVCVCVCVCRSVCLSACLCLCLCAPRLRGVRAARVSAAEGAKVGLAEESRMGGTCVIRGCVPKKLFVYASHVREEISDAAGFGWSIPSATFDWPVLVANKDKEIARLEAAYTANAEKAGARVVKARAVFEDAYTLRLSTGETVRARYILVATGSAPSHGAAIPGIEHVISSNEVFHLPTF
;
A
#
# COMPACT_ATOMS: atom_id res chain seq x y z
N VAL A 1 -15.37 1.24 7.65
CA VAL A 1 -14.23 0.34 7.86
C VAL A 1 -14.08 -0.47 6.57
N CYS A 2 -13.08 -0.13 5.76
CA CYS A 2 -12.77 -0.91 4.57
C CYS A 2 -12.17 -2.25 5.02
N VAL A 3 -12.86 -3.32 4.75
CA VAL A 3 -12.38 -4.67 4.97
C VAL A 3 -11.91 -5.20 3.62
N CYS A 4 -10.65 -5.35 3.48
CA CYS A 4 -10.04 -6.09 2.40
C CYS A 4 -9.70 -7.50 2.88
N VAL A 5 -9.96 -8.52 2.15
CA VAL A 5 -9.77 -9.92 2.55
C VAL A 5 -9.09 -10.69 1.44
N CYS A 6 -8.22 -11.57 1.78
CA CYS A 6 -7.48 -12.42 0.86
C CYS A 6 -7.96 -13.87 0.91
N VAL A 7 -7.93 -14.57 -0.19
CA VAL A 7 -8.57 -15.86 -0.33
C VAL A 7 -7.63 -16.93 -0.86
N CYS A 8 -7.73 -18.11 -0.33
CA CYS A 8 -7.10 -19.28 -0.90
C CYS A 8 -8.12 -20.27 -1.48
N VAL A 9 -7.98 -20.63 -2.74
CA VAL A 9 -8.81 -21.59 -3.44
C VAL A 9 -8.17 -22.96 -3.38
N CYS A 10 -8.81 -23.89 -2.71
CA CYS A 10 -8.50 -25.30 -2.84
C CYS A 10 -9.46 -25.93 -3.83
N ARG A 11 -9.03 -26.20 -5.08
CA ARG A 11 -9.70 -27.17 -5.94
C ARG A 11 -9.10 -28.56 -5.67
N SER A 12 -9.92 -29.41 -5.11
CA SER A 12 -9.88 -30.87 -5.02
C SER A 12 -8.52 -31.59 -5.04
N VAL A 13 -8.36 -32.43 -3.99
CA VAL A 13 -7.53 -33.64 -3.85
C VAL A 13 -6.02 -33.42 -3.75
N CYS A 14 -5.49 -33.37 -2.56
CA CYS A 14 -4.55 -34.31 -1.98
C CYS A 14 -4.19 -33.93 -0.55
N LEU A 15 -4.07 -34.94 0.28
CA LEU A 15 -3.61 -34.87 1.66
C LEU A 15 -2.23 -34.22 1.74
N SER A 16 -2.07 -33.45 2.77
CA SER A 16 -0.91 -32.76 3.33
C SER A 16 -0.69 -31.31 2.87
N ALA A 17 -0.82 -30.43 3.86
CA ALA A 17 -0.36 -29.03 3.87
C ALA A 17 -0.95 -28.07 2.83
N CYS A 18 -2.26 -28.06 2.64
CA CYS A 18 -2.91 -26.90 2.03
C CYS A 18 -3.10 -25.80 3.09
N LEU A 19 -2.05 -25.05 3.36
CA LEU A 19 -2.14 -23.81 4.12
C LEU A 19 -2.75 -22.77 3.19
N CYS A 20 -4.04 -22.53 3.36
CA CYS A 20 -4.77 -21.52 2.63
C CYS A 20 -4.76 -20.25 3.45
N LEU A 21 -3.95 -19.28 3.06
CA LEU A 21 -3.78 -18.02 3.76
C LEU A 21 -4.37 -16.88 2.95
N CYS A 22 -5.18 -16.11 3.60
CA CYS A 22 -5.82 -14.95 3.03
C CYS A 22 -5.29 -13.66 3.64
N LEU A 23 -4.93 -12.74 2.79
CA LEU A 23 -4.30 -11.51 3.21
C LEU A 23 -4.93 -10.30 2.55
N CYS A 24 -5.38 -9.44 3.36
CA CYS A 24 -5.84 -8.16 2.96
C CYS A 24 -4.89 -7.06 3.41
N ALA A 25 -4.42 -6.30 2.50
CA ALA A 25 -3.35 -5.41 2.79
C ALA A 25 -3.54 -3.99 2.27
N PRO A 26 -3.96 -3.05 3.13
CA PRO A 26 -3.37 -1.73 3.02
C PRO A 26 -2.05 -1.64 3.79
N ARG A 27 -1.47 -2.76 4.23
CA ARG A 27 -0.15 -2.75 4.89
C ARG A 27 0.82 -3.70 4.20
N LEU A 28 2.08 -3.26 4.11
CA LEU A 28 3.23 -4.04 3.66
C LEU A 28 3.28 -5.48 4.23
N ARG A 29 2.74 -5.67 5.43
CA ARG A 29 2.68 -6.98 6.11
C ARG A 29 1.81 -7.99 5.38
N GLY A 30 0.66 -7.58 4.84
CA GLY A 30 -0.23 -8.47 4.10
C GLY A 30 0.39 -8.92 2.78
N VAL A 31 0.92 -7.99 1.99
CA VAL A 31 1.63 -8.32 0.74
C VAL A 31 2.81 -9.25 1.01
N ARG A 32 3.59 -8.97 2.07
CA ARG A 32 4.72 -9.82 2.45
C ARG A 32 4.25 -11.24 2.84
N ALA A 33 3.20 -11.35 3.65
CA ALA A 33 2.70 -12.64 4.07
C ALA A 33 2.15 -13.44 2.88
N ALA A 34 1.41 -12.80 1.94
CA ALA A 34 0.95 -13.46 0.71
C ALA A 34 2.13 -14.00 -0.09
N ARG A 35 3.13 -13.16 -0.34
CA ARG A 35 4.31 -13.54 -1.10
C ARG A 35 5.08 -14.69 -0.45
N VAL A 36 5.34 -14.60 0.87
CA VAL A 36 6.10 -15.62 1.58
C VAL A 36 5.33 -16.92 1.62
N SER A 37 4.04 -16.89 1.98
CA SER A 37 3.23 -18.12 2.01
C SER A 37 3.10 -18.78 0.64
N ALA A 38 2.97 -17.99 -0.43
CA ALA A 38 2.92 -18.53 -1.78
C ALA A 38 4.28 -19.16 -2.18
N ALA A 39 5.38 -18.52 -1.83
CA ALA A 39 6.73 -19.06 -2.07
C ALA A 39 6.98 -20.37 -1.33
N GLU A 40 6.35 -20.58 -0.17
CA GLU A 40 6.40 -21.84 0.61
C GLU A 40 5.39 -22.89 0.08
N GLY A 41 4.79 -22.66 -1.07
CA GLY A 41 3.89 -23.62 -1.74
C GLY A 41 2.42 -23.53 -1.34
N ALA A 42 2.01 -22.56 -0.53
CA ALA A 42 0.60 -22.36 -0.25
C ALA A 42 -0.14 -21.79 -1.47
N LYS A 43 -1.39 -22.21 -1.68
CA LYS A 43 -2.29 -21.57 -2.65
C LYS A 43 -2.85 -20.30 -2.04
N VAL A 44 -2.36 -19.16 -2.48
CA VAL A 44 -2.68 -17.86 -1.90
C VAL A 44 -3.47 -17.00 -2.87
N GLY A 45 -4.60 -16.43 -2.39
CA GLY A 45 -5.26 -15.31 -3.04
C GLY A 45 -5.05 -14.02 -2.23
N LEU A 46 -4.87 -12.90 -2.87
CA LEU A 46 -4.73 -11.57 -2.29
C LEU A 46 -5.76 -10.64 -2.90
N ALA A 47 -6.74 -10.21 -2.12
CA ALA A 47 -7.70 -9.20 -2.54
C ALA A 47 -7.28 -7.82 -2.02
N GLU A 48 -7.14 -6.84 -2.90
CA GLU A 48 -6.82 -5.46 -2.60
C GLU A 48 -7.73 -4.52 -3.37
N GLU A 49 -8.53 -3.73 -2.69
CA GLU A 49 -9.48 -2.82 -3.35
C GLU A 49 -8.84 -1.51 -3.84
N SER A 50 -7.76 -1.08 -3.18
CA SER A 50 -7.11 0.19 -3.44
C SER A 50 -5.81 0.00 -4.23
N ARG A 51 -4.67 0.11 -3.59
CA ARG A 51 -3.34 0.09 -4.22
C ARG A 51 -2.40 -0.86 -3.48
N MET A 52 -1.66 -1.67 -4.25
CA MET A 52 -0.68 -2.61 -3.70
C MET A 52 0.50 -1.89 -3.06
N GLY A 53 0.87 -2.31 -1.84
CA GLY A 53 1.98 -1.72 -1.06
C GLY A 53 1.56 -1.14 0.28
N GLY A 54 0.26 -0.86 0.45
CA GLY A 54 -0.34 -0.38 1.69
C GLY A 54 0.10 1.03 2.06
N THR A 55 -0.28 1.47 3.26
CA THR A 55 -0.02 2.84 3.75
C THR A 55 1.46 3.23 3.62
N CYS A 56 2.38 2.35 3.97
CA CYS A 56 3.81 2.68 3.95
C CYS A 56 4.30 3.07 2.55
N VAL A 57 3.93 2.32 1.53
CA VAL A 57 4.37 2.59 0.15
C VAL A 57 3.59 3.74 -0.48
N ILE A 58 2.27 3.75 -0.30
CA ILE A 58 1.39 4.64 -1.06
C ILE A 58 1.27 6.03 -0.44
N ARG A 59 1.16 6.11 0.90
CA ARG A 59 0.85 7.36 1.62
C ARG A 59 1.51 7.43 2.99
N GLY A 60 2.75 6.97 3.10
CA GLY A 60 3.47 6.92 4.37
C GLY A 60 4.98 6.98 4.19
N CYS A 61 5.66 5.89 4.50
CA CYS A 61 7.12 5.85 4.61
C CYS A 61 7.85 6.30 3.35
N VAL A 62 7.40 5.86 2.19
CA VAL A 62 8.08 6.16 0.92
C VAL A 62 7.86 7.61 0.48
N PRO A 63 6.62 8.09 0.29
CA PRO A 63 6.42 9.47 -0.15
C PRO A 63 6.96 10.47 0.87
N LYS A 64 6.85 10.21 2.18
CA LYS A 64 7.45 11.02 3.23
C LYS A 64 8.96 11.16 3.05
N LYS A 65 9.64 10.06 2.76
CA LYS A 65 11.10 10.07 2.58
C LYS A 65 11.51 10.89 1.35
N LEU A 66 10.77 10.80 0.26
CA LEU A 66 11.03 11.61 -0.94
C LEU A 66 10.87 13.11 -0.65
N PHE A 67 9.86 13.49 0.14
CA PHE A 67 9.68 14.90 0.56
C PHE A 67 10.81 15.37 1.48
N VAL A 68 11.26 14.51 2.41
CA VAL A 68 12.41 14.82 3.27
C VAL A 68 13.69 15.01 2.44
N TYR A 69 13.93 14.18 1.44
CA TYR A 69 15.09 14.38 0.55
C TYR A 69 15.00 15.70 -0.22
N ALA A 70 13.80 16.06 -0.70
CA ALA A 70 13.62 17.36 -1.36
C ALA A 70 13.87 18.55 -0.42
N SER A 71 13.53 18.43 0.87
CA SER A 71 13.85 19.49 1.85
C SER A 71 15.34 19.63 2.12
N HIS A 72 16.09 18.51 2.18
CA HIS A 72 17.54 18.54 2.36
C HIS A 72 18.26 19.25 1.20
N VAL A 73 17.78 19.12 -0.04
CA VAL A 73 18.36 19.85 -1.19
C VAL A 73 18.34 21.36 -0.94
N ARG A 74 17.29 21.89 -0.29
CA ARG A 74 17.24 23.31 0.09
C ARG A 74 18.33 23.70 1.08
N GLU A 75 18.60 22.85 2.07
CA GLU A 75 19.65 23.06 3.06
C GLU A 75 21.03 23.02 2.39
N GLU A 76 21.29 22.00 1.56
CA GLU A 76 22.53 21.83 0.81
C GLU A 76 22.84 23.05 -0.08
N ILE A 77 21.82 23.60 -0.76
CA ILE A 77 21.96 24.82 -1.57
C ILE A 77 22.35 26.03 -0.69
N SER A 78 21.75 26.14 0.49
CA SER A 78 22.05 27.22 1.44
C SER A 78 23.52 27.16 1.94
N ASP A 79 24.00 25.95 2.22
CA ASP A 79 25.29 25.70 2.78
C ASP A 79 26.43 25.70 1.73
N ALA A 80 26.08 25.57 0.45
CA ALA A 80 27.02 25.44 -0.66
C ALA A 80 28.09 26.56 -0.72
N ALA A 81 27.69 27.77 -0.36
CA ALA A 81 28.64 28.92 -0.34
C ALA A 81 29.83 28.72 0.63
N GLY A 82 29.59 28.04 1.77
CA GLY A 82 30.63 27.70 2.73
C GLY A 82 31.68 26.71 2.18
N PHE A 83 31.35 26.01 1.13
CA PHE A 83 32.21 25.05 0.42
C PHE A 83 32.73 25.58 -0.93
N GLY A 84 32.59 26.89 -1.18
CA GLY A 84 33.11 27.54 -2.38
C GLY A 84 32.23 27.45 -3.61
N TRP A 85 30.98 26.92 -3.49
CA TRP A 85 30.02 26.89 -4.59
C TRP A 85 29.22 28.20 -4.66
N SER A 86 29.08 28.74 -5.86
CA SER A 86 28.20 29.89 -6.12
C SER A 86 26.95 29.39 -6.88
N ILE A 87 25.81 29.44 -6.21
CA ILE A 87 24.53 29.05 -6.79
C ILE A 87 23.65 30.32 -6.87
N PRO A 88 23.63 31.00 -8.02
CA PRO A 88 23.02 32.35 -8.13
C PRO A 88 21.49 32.35 -7.95
N SER A 89 20.81 31.27 -8.32
CA SER A 89 19.38 31.10 -8.06
C SER A 89 18.99 29.64 -8.00
N ALA A 90 18.08 29.32 -7.13
CA ALA A 90 17.43 28.02 -7.08
C ALA A 90 15.90 28.21 -7.01
N THR A 91 15.18 27.54 -7.85
CA THR A 91 13.71 27.54 -7.87
C THR A 91 13.19 26.17 -7.47
N PHE A 92 12.08 26.15 -6.77
CA PHE A 92 11.40 24.92 -6.38
C PHE A 92 10.03 24.84 -7.05
N ASP A 93 9.73 23.68 -7.63
CA ASP A 93 8.47 23.40 -8.29
C ASP A 93 7.78 22.22 -7.60
N TRP A 94 6.73 22.52 -6.83
CA TRP A 94 5.96 21.54 -6.10
C TRP A 94 5.27 20.50 -7.01
N PRO A 95 4.56 20.88 -8.08
CA PRO A 95 4.00 19.95 -9.05
C PRO A 95 5.02 18.94 -9.60
N VAL A 96 6.23 19.35 -9.89
CA VAL A 96 7.31 18.47 -10.36
C VAL A 96 7.70 17.46 -9.30
N LEU A 97 7.86 17.88 -8.04
CA LEU A 97 8.14 16.96 -6.93
C LEU A 97 7.03 15.92 -6.75
N VAL A 98 5.77 16.37 -6.76
CA VAL A 98 4.60 15.48 -6.62
C VAL A 98 4.53 14.48 -7.78
N ALA A 99 4.69 14.93 -9.01
CA ALA A 99 4.66 14.06 -10.20
C ALA A 99 5.77 12.99 -10.16
N ASN A 100 6.99 13.37 -9.79
CA ASN A 100 8.11 12.42 -9.66
C ASN A 100 7.88 11.42 -8.51
N LYS A 101 7.36 11.88 -7.39
CA LYS A 101 6.95 11.02 -6.28
C LYS A 101 5.88 10.02 -6.75
N ASP A 102 4.84 10.47 -7.48
CA ASP A 102 3.77 9.59 -7.96
C ASP A 102 4.29 8.55 -8.94
N LYS A 103 5.21 8.91 -9.82
CA LYS A 103 5.89 7.97 -10.73
C LYS A 103 6.64 6.87 -9.96
N GLU A 104 7.36 7.21 -8.91
CA GLU A 104 8.07 6.24 -8.08
C GLU A 104 7.10 5.34 -7.30
N ILE A 105 6.03 5.89 -6.75
CA ILE A 105 5.01 5.11 -6.05
C ILE A 105 4.33 4.12 -7.01
N ALA A 106 4.00 4.53 -8.22
CA ALA A 106 3.42 3.64 -9.23
C ALA A 106 4.38 2.51 -9.63
N ARG A 107 5.67 2.82 -9.78
CA ARG A 107 6.71 1.81 -10.04
C ARG A 107 6.79 0.78 -8.92
N LEU A 108 6.75 1.22 -7.68
CA LEU A 108 6.80 0.34 -6.52
C LEU A 108 5.52 -0.52 -6.41
N GLU A 109 4.36 0.06 -6.62
CA GLU A 109 3.08 -0.67 -6.64
C GLU A 109 3.10 -1.82 -7.66
N ALA A 110 3.56 -1.54 -8.88
CA ALA A 110 3.73 -2.55 -9.93
C ALA A 110 4.73 -3.65 -9.50
N ALA A 111 5.85 -3.27 -8.90
CA ALA A 111 6.85 -4.22 -8.41
C ALA A 111 6.31 -5.12 -7.28
N TYR A 112 5.53 -4.58 -6.35
CA TYR A 112 4.91 -5.38 -5.28
C TYR A 112 3.89 -6.37 -5.84
N THR A 113 3.08 -5.96 -6.82
CA THR A 113 2.13 -6.82 -7.51
C THR A 113 2.86 -7.96 -8.22
N ALA A 114 3.82 -7.63 -9.08
CA ALA A 114 4.59 -8.60 -9.84
C ALA A 114 5.34 -9.59 -8.92
N ASN A 115 5.91 -9.13 -7.81
CA ASN A 115 6.60 -9.99 -6.85
C ASN A 115 5.64 -10.96 -6.13
N ALA A 116 4.42 -10.55 -5.84
CA ALA A 116 3.41 -11.43 -5.25
C ALA A 116 2.96 -12.50 -6.26
N GLU A 117 2.69 -12.11 -7.50
CA GLU A 117 2.30 -13.01 -8.59
C GLU A 117 3.43 -13.99 -8.96
N LYS A 118 4.67 -13.50 -9.05
CA LYS A 118 5.85 -14.36 -9.30
C LYS A 118 6.04 -15.42 -8.21
N ALA A 119 5.67 -15.11 -6.97
CA ALA A 119 5.69 -16.08 -5.87
C ALA A 119 4.54 -17.10 -5.94
N GLY A 120 3.58 -16.94 -6.85
CA GLY A 120 2.42 -17.83 -7.01
C GLY A 120 1.14 -17.33 -6.32
N ALA A 121 1.11 -16.11 -5.80
CA ALA A 121 -0.12 -15.54 -5.26
C ALA A 121 -1.03 -15.02 -6.39
N ARG A 122 -2.34 -15.35 -6.30
CA ARG A 122 -3.36 -14.73 -7.17
C ARG A 122 -3.74 -13.36 -6.61
N VAL A 123 -3.38 -12.30 -7.28
CA VAL A 123 -3.78 -10.93 -6.90
C VAL A 123 -5.10 -10.58 -7.57
N VAL A 124 -6.07 -10.12 -6.79
CA VAL A 124 -7.39 -9.70 -7.28
C VAL A 124 -7.67 -8.28 -6.81
N LYS A 125 -7.92 -7.38 -7.73
CA LYS A 125 -8.33 -6.02 -7.40
C LYS A 125 -9.82 -6.00 -7.06
N ALA A 126 -10.12 -6.21 -5.79
CA ALA A 126 -11.47 -6.30 -5.29
C ALA A 126 -11.55 -6.03 -3.79
N ARG A 127 -12.68 -5.49 -3.37
CA ARG A 127 -13.11 -5.54 -1.98
C ARG A 127 -13.65 -6.92 -1.68
N ALA A 128 -13.28 -7.49 -0.54
CA ALA A 128 -13.81 -8.75 -0.08
C ALA A 128 -14.60 -8.57 1.22
N VAL A 129 -15.70 -9.30 1.34
CA VAL A 129 -16.60 -9.27 2.50
C VAL A 129 -16.83 -10.70 2.96
N PHE A 130 -16.86 -10.94 4.26
CA PHE A 130 -17.20 -12.24 4.82
C PHE A 130 -18.66 -12.55 4.55
N GLU A 131 -18.93 -13.75 4.05
CA GLU A 131 -20.26 -14.37 4.04
C GLU A 131 -20.41 -15.36 5.20
N ASP A 132 -19.34 -16.08 5.50
CA ASP A 132 -19.22 -16.94 6.68
C ASP A 132 -17.73 -17.02 7.13
N ALA A 133 -17.43 -17.88 8.10
CA ALA A 133 -16.09 -18.03 8.67
C ALA A 133 -15.01 -18.48 7.66
N TYR A 134 -15.42 -19.04 6.52
CA TYR A 134 -14.55 -19.61 5.50
C TYR A 134 -14.82 -19.09 4.10
N THR A 135 -15.86 -18.28 3.93
CA THR A 135 -16.35 -17.84 2.63
C THR A 135 -16.34 -16.32 2.52
N LEU A 136 -15.80 -15.85 1.42
CA LEU A 136 -15.69 -14.43 1.10
C LEU A 136 -16.34 -14.16 -0.25
N ARG A 137 -17.08 -13.05 -0.32
CA ARG A 137 -17.58 -12.49 -1.56
C ARG A 137 -16.71 -11.31 -1.97
N LEU A 138 -16.22 -11.36 -3.19
CA LEU A 138 -15.48 -10.26 -3.80
C LEU A 138 -16.45 -9.28 -4.49
N SER A 139 -16.06 -8.00 -4.58
CA SER A 139 -16.84 -6.99 -5.32
C SER A 139 -16.95 -7.29 -6.82
N THR A 140 -16.16 -8.21 -7.34
CA THR A 140 -16.27 -8.75 -8.70
C THR A 140 -17.45 -9.72 -8.88
N GLY A 141 -18.16 -10.09 -7.81
CA GLY A 141 -19.19 -11.12 -7.81
C GLY A 141 -18.67 -12.54 -7.55
N GLU A 142 -17.37 -12.75 -7.55
CA GLU A 142 -16.77 -14.06 -7.27
C GLU A 142 -16.90 -14.39 -5.78
N THR A 143 -17.33 -15.62 -5.46
CA THR A 143 -17.30 -16.16 -4.10
C THR A 143 -16.13 -17.11 -3.96
N VAL A 144 -15.35 -16.94 -2.89
CA VAL A 144 -14.12 -17.68 -2.68
C VAL A 144 -14.10 -18.28 -1.27
N ARG A 145 -13.82 -19.57 -1.21
CA ARG A 145 -13.71 -20.30 0.05
C ARG A 145 -12.26 -20.55 0.41
N ALA A 146 -11.90 -20.28 1.67
CA ALA A 146 -10.55 -20.46 2.19
C ALA A 146 -10.54 -21.20 3.53
N ARG A 147 -9.55 -22.04 3.74
CA ARG A 147 -9.33 -22.74 5.02
C ARG A 147 -8.86 -21.76 6.11
N TYR A 148 -8.04 -20.80 5.73
CA TYR A 148 -7.52 -19.74 6.61
C TYR A 148 -7.72 -18.40 5.93
N ILE A 149 -8.15 -17.42 6.70
CA ILE A 149 -8.34 -16.05 6.24
C ILE A 149 -7.53 -15.13 7.15
N LEU A 150 -6.55 -14.42 6.59
CA LEU A 150 -5.81 -13.40 7.30
C LEU A 150 -6.35 -12.02 6.96
N VAL A 151 -6.89 -11.33 7.94
CA VAL A 151 -7.37 -9.96 7.80
C VAL A 151 -6.20 -9.01 8.08
N ALA A 152 -5.74 -8.31 7.04
CA ALA A 152 -4.64 -7.35 7.12
C ALA A 152 -5.04 -6.00 6.49
N THR A 153 -6.25 -5.56 6.76
CA THR A 153 -6.93 -4.40 6.15
C THR A 153 -6.32 -3.05 6.50
N GLY A 154 -5.42 -3.00 7.47
CA GLY A 154 -4.83 -1.75 7.94
C GLY A 154 -5.79 -0.92 8.79
N SER A 155 -5.65 0.39 8.70
CA SER A 155 -6.46 1.36 9.46
C SER A 155 -6.73 2.60 8.61
N ALA A 156 -7.81 3.28 8.92
CA ALA A 156 -8.10 4.62 8.42
C ALA A 156 -7.75 5.67 9.50
N PRO A 157 -7.37 6.88 9.10
CA PRO A 157 -7.26 7.99 10.05
C PRO A 157 -8.59 8.21 10.76
N SER A 158 -8.53 8.47 12.06
CA SER A 158 -9.69 8.93 12.83
C SER A 158 -9.49 10.42 13.12
N HIS A 159 -10.43 11.23 12.71
CA HIS A 159 -10.37 12.66 12.97
C HIS A 159 -10.82 13.04 14.41
N GLY A 160 -11.07 12.05 15.26
CA GLY A 160 -11.40 12.27 16.68
C GLY A 160 -12.80 12.81 16.92
N ALA A 161 -13.09 13.12 18.20
CA ALA A 161 -14.29 13.84 18.61
C ALA A 161 -14.14 15.33 18.24
N ALA A 162 -15.25 16.06 18.28
CA ALA A 162 -15.37 17.46 17.91
C ALA A 162 -14.25 18.36 18.47
N ILE A 163 -13.21 18.54 17.67
CA ILE A 163 -12.15 19.52 17.90
C ILE A 163 -12.50 20.74 17.05
N PRO A 164 -12.62 21.95 17.62
CA PRO A 164 -12.83 23.15 16.83
C PRO A 164 -11.75 23.30 15.74
N GLY A 165 -12.15 23.49 14.47
CA GLY A 165 -11.23 23.63 13.35
C GLY A 165 -10.80 22.30 12.72
N ILE A 166 -11.38 21.16 13.09
CA ILE A 166 -11.05 19.85 12.53
C ILE A 166 -11.28 19.77 11.02
N GLU A 167 -12.17 20.60 10.50
CA GLU A 167 -12.46 20.72 9.06
C GLU A 167 -11.28 21.24 8.26
N HIS A 168 -10.30 21.88 8.89
CA HIS A 168 -9.07 22.38 8.27
C HIS A 168 -7.90 21.39 8.35
N VAL A 169 -8.10 20.27 9.03
CA VAL A 169 -7.05 19.25 9.22
C VAL A 169 -7.04 18.27 8.07
N ILE A 170 -5.86 17.99 7.56
CA ILE A 170 -5.62 16.93 6.57
C ILE A 170 -4.83 15.79 7.21
N SER A 171 -4.97 14.60 6.66
CA SER A 171 -4.22 13.42 7.09
C SER A 171 -3.11 13.06 6.08
N SER A 172 -2.40 11.96 6.34
CA SER A 172 -1.47 11.39 5.37
C SER A 172 -2.14 10.90 4.08
N ASN A 173 -3.46 10.81 4.05
CA ASN A 173 -4.18 10.48 2.81
C ASN A 173 -4.14 11.63 1.81
N GLU A 174 -4.15 12.86 2.30
CA GLU A 174 -4.26 14.07 1.49
C GLU A 174 -2.90 14.75 1.27
N VAL A 175 -2.04 14.81 2.32
CA VAL A 175 -0.81 15.61 2.30
C VAL A 175 0.12 15.27 1.14
N PHE A 176 0.19 14.00 0.73
CA PHE A 176 1.03 13.58 -0.39
C PHE A 176 0.46 13.86 -1.77
N HIS A 177 -0.75 14.39 -1.85
CA HIS A 177 -1.48 14.64 -3.10
C HIS A 177 -1.96 16.09 -3.23
N LEU A 178 -1.46 16.99 -2.37
CA LEU A 178 -1.79 18.41 -2.46
C LEU A 178 -1.38 18.94 -3.84
N PRO A 179 -2.27 19.61 -4.57
CA PRO A 179 -1.96 20.17 -5.89
C PRO A 179 -1.03 21.39 -5.82
N THR A 180 -1.08 22.10 -4.69
CA THR A 180 -0.26 23.28 -4.39
C THR A 180 0.22 23.21 -2.96
N PHE A 181 1.30 23.92 -2.69
CA PHE A 181 1.87 24.07 -1.36
C PHE A 181 1.91 25.52 -0.95
#